data_5643aebfcadbf2b8b405b893e57cca75
#
_entry.id   5643aebfcadbf2b8b405b893e57cca75
#
_cell.length_a   1.000
_cell.length_b   1.000
_cell.length_c   1.000
_cell.angle_alpha   90.00
_cell.angle_beta   90.00
_cell.angle_gamma   90.00
#
_symmetry.space_group_name_H-M   'P 1'
#
loop_
_entity.id
_entity.type
_entity.pdbx_description
1 polymer ?
#
loop_
_entity_poly.entity_id
_entity_poly.type
_entity_poly.pdbx_seq_one_letter_code
_entity_poly.pdbx_strand_id
1 'polypeptide(L)'
;MHNRLYYLYYIHKGQPPFINCIIRPPEGEGKALLRKKFSIIGGDMRNVYLADLLKKDYQYVEIYGFERSGKPWALKDTPLDFVLEGSRVVVGGIPLLKDNGFLNMPLSKEKLCFSELLEKIPEGAHLIAGKINDAVRKQLEQKKVKCTDLLDREEMAVLNAVPTAEGAVGILLQEMPKTLLGSRILVVGYGRIGKNLTKLLHGFGAEVWAAARKYSDIAWIEAQGFKPVPMHQLARYVSDMDAIVNTVPVPIITRDILEKIRTNCFLLDLASSPGGVDFKGAEAYGIKVRWALSLPGKVAPLTAGDIIRRTIYNILEEEGVFCHDS
;
A
#
# COMPACT_ATOMS: atom_id res chain seq x y z
N MET A 1 13.84 35.19 -7.19
CA MET A 1 12.91 36.01 -7.98
C MET A 1 12.93 35.71 -9.50
N HIS A 2 13.42 34.52 -9.94
CA HIS A 2 13.62 34.18 -11.36
C HIS A 2 12.68 33.11 -11.93
N ASN A 3 11.77 32.55 -11.12
CA ASN A 3 10.92 31.40 -11.54
C ASN A 3 9.49 31.78 -12.01
N ARG A 4 9.13 33.06 -12.05
CA ARG A 4 7.79 33.52 -12.50
C ARG A 4 7.66 33.87 -13.99
N LEU A 5 8.78 34.06 -14.68
CA LEU A 5 8.79 34.54 -16.08
C LEU A 5 8.66 33.41 -17.12
N TYR A 6 8.97 32.16 -16.79
CA TYR A 6 8.85 31.04 -17.74
C TYR A 6 7.42 30.52 -17.93
N TYR A 7 6.51 30.78 -17.00
CA TYR A 7 5.13 30.30 -17.07
C TYR A 7 4.24 31.11 -18.02
N LEU A 8 4.60 32.35 -18.30
CA LEU A 8 3.80 33.29 -19.15
C LEU A 8 4.13 33.21 -20.64
N TYR A 9 5.26 32.63 -21.04
CA TYR A 9 5.68 32.62 -22.45
C TYR A 9 4.99 31.53 -23.30
N TYR A 10 4.37 30.53 -22.67
CA TYR A 10 3.80 29.36 -23.38
C TYR A 10 2.28 29.43 -23.64
N ILE A 11 1.58 30.41 -23.08
CA ILE A 11 0.11 30.53 -23.25
C ILE A 11 -0.29 31.16 -24.61
N HIS A 12 0.63 31.73 -25.35
CA HIS A 12 0.29 32.57 -26.52
C HIS A 12 0.43 31.93 -27.91
N LYS A 13 0.78 30.65 -28.03
CA LYS A 13 0.88 30.02 -29.36
C LYS A 13 0.20 28.64 -29.42
N GLY A 14 -1.08 28.58 -29.28
CA GLY A 14 -2.06 27.60 -29.76
C GLY A 14 -1.60 26.21 -30.28
N GLN A 15 -0.51 25.63 -29.80
CA GLN A 15 -0.12 24.26 -30.10
C GLN A 15 -0.04 23.43 -28.81
N PRO A 16 -0.56 22.17 -28.81
CA PRO A 16 -0.44 21.31 -27.64
C PRO A 16 1.04 21.03 -27.37
N PRO A 17 1.50 21.13 -26.09
CA PRO A 17 2.92 20.96 -25.77
C PRO A 17 3.29 19.48 -25.71
N PHE A 18 3.46 18.85 -26.85
CA PHE A 18 4.14 17.55 -26.94
C PHE A 18 5.61 17.78 -27.36
N ILE A 19 6.35 18.51 -26.55
CA ILE A 19 7.80 18.57 -26.70
C ILE A 19 8.41 17.78 -25.56
N ASN A 20 9.18 16.75 -25.91
CA ASN A 20 10.09 16.08 -24.99
C ASN A 20 11.16 17.08 -24.52
N CYS A 21 10.87 17.87 -23.51
CA CYS A 21 11.88 18.71 -22.86
C CYS A 21 12.63 17.87 -21.83
N ILE A 22 13.88 17.60 -22.11
CA ILE A 22 14.85 17.11 -21.13
C ILE A 22 15.15 18.29 -20.19
N ILE A 23 14.58 18.28 -19.00
CA ILE A 23 15.00 19.20 -17.93
C ILE A 23 16.04 18.43 -17.11
N ARG A 24 17.31 18.87 -17.19
CA ARG A 24 18.35 18.34 -16.28
C ARG A 24 17.97 18.74 -14.85
N PRO A 25 17.99 17.78 -13.90
CA PRO A 25 17.92 18.12 -12.48
C PRO A 25 19.12 18.98 -12.10
N PRO A 26 19.04 19.78 -11.01
CA PRO A 26 20.19 20.52 -10.51
C PRO A 26 21.37 19.57 -10.28
N GLU A 27 22.58 20.02 -10.64
CA GLU A 27 23.81 19.22 -10.58
C GLU A 27 23.97 18.57 -9.21
N GLY A 28 23.91 17.22 -9.14
CA GLY A 28 24.20 16.45 -7.94
C GLY A 28 23.42 15.14 -7.77
N GLU A 29 22.23 14.97 -8.33
CA GLU A 29 21.46 13.73 -8.17
C GLU A 29 20.78 13.27 -9.47
N GLY A 30 21.32 12.18 -10.02
CA GLY A 30 20.68 11.11 -10.75
C GLY A 30 19.66 11.39 -11.84
N LYS A 31 19.99 10.92 -13.06
CA LYS A 31 19.13 10.51 -14.17
C LYS A 31 18.13 11.55 -14.72
N ALA A 32 18.33 12.00 -15.94
CA ALA A 32 17.35 12.76 -16.72
C ALA A 32 16.06 11.95 -16.91
N LEU A 33 15.07 12.16 -16.06
CA LEU A 33 13.75 11.60 -16.20
C LEU A 33 12.98 12.33 -17.31
N LEU A 34 12.60 11.62 -18.37
CA LEU A 34 11.67 12.17 -19.36
C LEU A 34 10.37 12.58 -18.69
N ARG A 35 9.98 13.83 -18.87
CA ARG A 35 8.74 14.37 -18.29
C ARG A 35 7.52 13.64 -18.88
N LYS A 36 6.75 12.97 -18.03
CA LYS A 36 5.54 12.22 -18.41
C LYS A 36 4.29 12.85 -17.78
N LYS A 37 3.17 12.72 -18.47
CA LYS A 37 1.86 13.04 -17.87
C LYS A 37 1.37 11.84 -17.09
N PHE A 38 1.11 12.07 -15.81
CA PHE A 38 0.44 11.14 -14.88
C PHE A 38 -0.97 11.62 -14.60
N SER A 39 -1.96 10.76 -14.75
CA SER A 39 -3.33 11.01 -14.30
C SER A 39 -3.65 10.13 -13.11
N ILE A 40 -3.92 10.74 -11.96
CA ILE A 40 -4.23 10.02 -10.73
C ILE A 40 -5.74 10.09 -10.51
N ILE A 41 -6.41 8.93 -10.56
CA ILE A 41 -7.86 8.82 -10.49
C ILE A 41 -8.25 8.16 -9.17
N GLY A 42 -8.79 8.92 -8.24
CA GLY A 42 -9.22 8.43 -6.94
C GLY A 42 -8.09 7.82 -6.11
N GLY A 43 -8.46 7.00 -5.15
CA GLY A 43 -7.56 6.49 -4.11
C GLY A 43 -7.66 7.31 -2.84
N ASP A 44 -6.82 6.99 -1.87
CA ASP A 44 -6.79 7.62 -0.55
C ASP A 44 -5.60 8.59 -0.38
N MET A 45 -5.24 8.92 0.87
CA MET A 45 -4.13 9.85 1.16
C MET A 45 -2.80 9.41 0.56
N ARG A 46 -2.58 8.12 0.28
CA ARG A 46 -1.38 7.63 -0.43
C ARG A 46 -1.26 8.25 -1.81
N ASN A 47 -2.38 8.30 -2.55
CA ASN A 47 -2.44 8.89 -3.90
C ASN A 47 -2.29 10.41 -3.87
N VAL A 48 -2.75 11.07 -2.79
CA VAL A 48 -2.53 12.51 -2.55
C VAL A 48 -1.03 12.80 -2.41
N TYR A 49 -0.34 12.04 -1.55
CA TYR A 49 1.11 12.21 -1.38
C TYR A 49 1.90 11.78 -2.61
N LEU A 50 1.44 10.74 -3.32
CA LEU A 50 2.02 10.36 -4.62
C LEU A 50 1.97 11.53 -5.61
N ALA A 51 0.84 12.24 -5.72
CA ALA A 51 0.72 13.41 -6.58
C ALA A 51 1.72 14.52 -6.21
N ASP A 52 1.86 14.81 -4.90
CA ASP A 52 2.83 15.79 -4.41
C ASP A 52 4.28 15.37 -4.74
N LEU A 53 4.61 14.09 -4.59
CA LEU A 53 5.94 13.55 -4.86
C LEU A 53 6.27 13.58 -6.36
N LEU A 54 5.36 13.13 -7.22
CA LEU A 54 5.54 13.17 -8.67
C LEU A 54 5.72 14.62 -9.18
N LYS A 55 4.99 15.58 -8.62
CA LYS A 55 5.19 17.00 -8.95
C LYS A 55 6.56 17.52 -8.53
N LYS A 56 7.10 17.05 -7.40
CA LYS A 56 8.48 17.35 -6.97
C LYS A 56 9.53 16.77 -7.90
N ASP A 57 9.23 15.61 -8.52
CA ASP A 57 10.07 14.98 -9.54
C ASP A 57 9.88 15.63 -10.93
N TYR A 58 9.29 16.83 -10.98
CA TYR A 58 9.02 17.57 -12.22
C TYR A 58 8.11 16.85 -13.22
N GLN A 59 7.34 15.85 -12.81
CA GLN A 59 6.35 15.21 -13.66
C GLN A 59 5.11 16.11 -13.83
N TYR A 60 4.43 15.96 -14.98
CA TYR A 60 3.14 16.61 -15.18
C TYR A 60 2.03 15.75 -14.56
N VAL A 61 1.32 16.25 -13.57
CA VAL A 61 0.37 15.46 -12.78
C VAL A 61 -1.00 16.14 -12.80
N GLU A 62 -1.99 15.43 -13.35
CA GLU A 62 -3.40 15.76 -13.23
C GLU A 62 -4.09 14.78 -12.27
N ILE A 63 -5.14 15.23 -11.62
CA ILE A 63 -5.82 14.46 -10.56
C ILE A 63 -7.34 14.56 -10.72
N TYR A 64 -8.03 13.49 -10.32
CA TYR A 64 -9.49 13.44 -10.27
C TYR A 64 -10.00 12.74 -9.01
N GLY A 65 -10.99 13.35 -8.32
CA GLY A 65 -11.67 12.72 -7.18
C GLY A 65 -10.95 12.85 -5.84
N PHE A 66 -10.40 14.05 -5.52
CA PHE A 66 -9.68 14.33 -4.27
C PHE A 66 -10.19 15.57 -3.52
N GLU A 67 -11.40 16.04 -3.78
CA GLU A 67 -11.97 17.30 -3.28
C GLU A 67 -12.03 17.34 -1.74
N ARG A 68 -12.08 16.16 -1.08
CA ARG A 68 -12.11 16.03 0.38
C ARG A 68 -10.73 15.79 1.00
N SER A 69 -9.65 15.90 0.23
CA SER A 69 -8.29 15.64 0.72
C SER A 69 -7.72 16.74 1.63
N GLY A 70 -8.36 17.90 1.69
CA GLY A 70 -7.86 19.08 2.40
C GLY A 70 -6.70 19.80 1.69
N LYS A 71 -6.32 19.39 0.48
CA LYS A 71 -5.26 20.02 -0.30
C LYS A 71 -5.82 21.12 -1.19
N PRO A 72 -5.24 22.36 -1.17
CA PRO A 72 -5.74 23.47 -2.00
C PRO A 72 -5.78 23.17 -3.50
N TRP A 73 -4.81 22.40 -4.02
CA TRP A 73 -4.74 22.03 -5.43
C TRP A 73 -5.78 20.97 -5.85
N ALA A 74 -6.37 20.25 -4.88
CA ALA A 74 -7.40 19.25 -5.14
C ALA A 74 -8.82 19.82 -5.18
N LEU A 75 -8.98 21.11 -4.88
CA LEU A 75 -10.28 21.81 -4.95
C LEU A 75 -10.68 22.21 -6.38
N LYS A 76 -9.79 21.99 -7.35
CA LYS A 76 -10.07 22.27 -8.75
C LYS A 76 -11.04 21.22 -9.28
N ASP A 77 -12.20 21.66 -9.71
CA ASP A 77 -13.18 20.83 -10.41
C ASP A 77 -12.72 20.63 -11.86
N THR A 78 -11.83 19.64 -12.05
CA THR A 78 -11.25 19.34 -13.37
C THR A 78 -12.00 18.16 -13.96
N PRO A 79 -12.62 18.30 -15.15
CA PRO A 79 -13.35 17.21 -15.80
C PRO A 79 -12.46 15.99 -16.05
N LEU A 80 -13.02 14.79 -15.93
CA LEU A 80 -12.29 13.52 -16.13
C LEU A 80 -11.63 13.45 -17.51
N ASP A 81 -12.31 13.92 -18.54
CA ASP A 81 -11.79 13.95 -19.91
C ASP A 81 -10.49 14.76 -20.00
N PHE A 82 -10.45 15.94 -19.40
CA PHE A 82 -9.24 16.76 -19.35
C PHE A 82 -8.10 16.08 -18.59
N VAL A 83 -8.42 15.43 -17.46
CA VAL A 83 -7.43 14.71 -16.68
C VAL A 83 -6.82 13.56 -17.48
N LEU A 84 -7.61 12.83 -18.25
CA LEU A 84 -7.17 11.67 -19.04
C LEU A 84 -6.59 12.04 -20.40
N GLU A 85 -6.89 13.20 -20.96
CA GLU A 85 -6.40 13.62 -22.28
C GLU A 85 -4.88 13.51 -22.38
N GLY A 86 -4.38 12.76 -23.34
CA GLY A 86 -2.95 12.56 -23.59
C GLY A 86 -2.19 11.84 -22.47
N SER A 87 -2.88 11.24 -21.50
CA SER A 87 -2.24 10.48 -20.44
C SER A 87 -1.68 9.15 -20.94
N ARG A 88 -0.40 8.92 -20.65
CA ARG A 88 0.23 7.61 -20.89
C ARG A 88 0.26 6.74 -19.64
N VAL A 89 0.26 7.35 -18.47
CA VAL A 89 0.24 6.64 -17.17
C VAL A 89 -0.98 7.09 -16.37
N VAL A 90 -1.86 6.16 -16.10
CA VAL A 90 -3.05 6.38 -15.27
C VAL A 90 -2.90 5.60 -13.98
N VAL A 91 -2.98 6.26 -12.84
CA VAL A 91 -2.80 5.63 -11.52
C VAL A 91 -4.14 5.61 -10.79
N GLY A 92 -4.58 4.41 -10.42
CA GLY A 92 -5.79 4.19 -9.62
C GLY A 92 -5.51 3.99 -8.14
N GLY A 93 -6.60 3.76 -7.38
CA GLY A 93 -6.52 3.43 -5.95
C GLY A 93 -6.04 2.01 -5.66
N ILE A 94 -5.83 1.72 -4.38
CA ILE A 94 -5.55 0.39 -3.84
C ILE A 94 -6.57 0.08 -2.74
N PRO A 95 -7.59 -0.76 -3.00
CA PRO A 95 -7.92 -1.41 -4.29
C PRO A 95 -8.38 -0.41 -5.35
N LEU A 96 -8.34 -0.83 -6.65
CA LEU A 96 -8.87 -0.03 -7.76
C LEU A 96 -10.38 0.17 -7.61
N LEU A 97 -11.10 -0.94 -7.38
CA LEU A 97 -12.56 -0.95 -7.28
C LEU A 97 -13.03 -1.30 -5.86
N LYS A 98 -14.20 -0.79 -5.53
CA LYS A 98 -15.04 -1.30 -4.45
C LYS A 98 -15.91 -2.48 -4.96
N ASP A 99 -16.51 -3.23 -4.04
CA ASP A 99 -17.29 -4.44 -4.37
C ASP A 99 -18.50 -4.18 -5.29
N ASN A 100 -18.92 -2.94 -5.42
CA ASN A 100 -20.07 -2.50 -6.23
C ASN A 100 -19.70 -2.00 -7.65
N GLY A 101 -18.45 -2.23 -8.11
CA GLY A 101 -18.00 -1.83 -9.46
C GLY A 101 -17.63 -0.34 -9.61
N PHE A 102 -17.74 0.47 -8.56
CA PHE A 102 -17.26 1.84 -8.55
C PHE A 102 -15.78 1.90 -8.16
N LEU A 103 -15.08 2.91 -8.67
CA LEU A 103 -13.70 3.16 -8.27
C LEU A 103 -13.63 3.46 -6.77
N ASN A 104 -12.51 3.07 -6.17
CA ASN A 104 -12.22 3.39 -4.79
C ASN A 104 -11.75 4.84 -4.65
N MET A 105 -12.69 5.75 -4.40
CA MET A 105 -12.48 7.20 -4.34
C MET A 105 -13.02 7.77 -3.01
N PRO A 106 -12.45 7.42 -1.85
CA PRO A 106 -12.98 7.87 -0.55
C PRO A 106 -12.86 9.38 -0.33
N LEU A 107 -12.00 10.06 -1.08
CA LEU A 107 -11.76 11.51 -0.98
C LEU A 107 -12.54 12.32 -2.04
N SER A 108 -13.34 11.65 -2.87
CA SER A 108 -14.20 12.31 -3.86
C SER A 108 -15.56 12.69 -3.29
N LYS A 109 -16.15 13.73 -3.85
CA LYS A 109 -17.56 14.07 -3.67
C LYS A 109 -18.46 13.20 -4.55
N GLU A 110 -17.94 12.73 -5.67
CA GLU A 110 -18.65 11.96 -6.69
C GLU A 110 -18.26 10.50 -6.67
N LYS A 111 -19.03 9.69 -7.38
CA LYS A 111 -18.73 8.27 -7.64
C LYS A 111 -18.48 8.12 -9.12
N LEU A 112 -17.43 7.40 -9.48
CA LEU A 112 -17.09 7.06 -10.85
C LEU A 112 -17.19 5.54 -11.02
N CYS A 113 -17.98 5.07 -11.96
CA CYS A 113 -18.00 3.64 -12.28
C CYS A 113 -16.85 3.26 -13.21
N PHE A 114 -16.44 1.99 -13.14
CA PHE A 114 -15.30 1.51 -13.94
C PHE A 114 -15.58 1.59 -15.46
N SER A 115 -16.82 1.35 -15.87
CA SER A 115 -17.22 1.48 -17.29
C SER A 115 -16.99 2.88 -17.85
N GLU A 116 -17.27 3.90 -17.07
CA GLU A 116 -17.04 5.31 -17.45
C GLU A 116 -15.54 5.62 -17.56
N LEU A 117 -14.72 5.16 -16.60
CA LEU A 117 -13.28 5.28 -16.72
C LEU A 117 -12.75 4.54 -17.96
N LEU A 118 -13.26 3.31 -18.21
CA LEU A 118 -12.86 2.49 -19.34
C LEU A 118 -13.18 3.15 -20.68
N GLU A 119 -14.33 3.82 -20.77
CA GLU A 119 -14.73 4.55 -21.97
C GLU A 119 -13.73 5.68 -22.29
N LYS A 120 -13.32 6.43 -21.28
CA LYS A 120 -12.53 7.67 -21.38
C LYS A 120 -11.01 7.46 -21.33
N ILE A 121 -10.54 6.35 -20.78
CA ILE A 121 -9.10 6.08 -20.72
C ILE A 121 -8.50 5.94 -22.11
N PRO A 122 -7.39 6.64 -22.46
CA PRO A 122 -6.80 6.58 -23.79
C PRO A 122 -6.31 5.18 -24.15
N GLU A 123 -6.54 4.77 -25.42
CA GLU A 123 -5.89 3.59 -25.98
C GLU A 123 -4.37 3.72 -25.90
N GLY A 124 -3.67 2.65 -25.56
CA GLY A 124 -2.22 2.65 -25.35
C GLY A 124 -1.77 3.26 -24.01
N ALA A 125 -2.69 3.69 -23.14
CA ALA A 125 -2.35 4.09 -21.79
C ALA A 125 -1.97 2.87 -20.94
N HIS A 126 -1.23 3.10 -19.85
CA HIS A 126 -0.90 2.11 -18.84
C HIS A 126 -1.62 2.45 -17.53
N LEU A 127 -2.60 1.62 -17.14
CA LEU A 127 -3.28 1.71 -15.85
C LEU A 127 -2.49 0.96 -14.79
N ILE A 128 -2.07 1.66 -13.73
CA ILE A 128 -1.34 1.11 -12.59
C ILE A 128 -2.19 1.31 -11.33
N ALA A 129 -2.62 0.24 -10.69
CA ALA A 129 -3.50 0.30 -9.52
C ALA A 129 -3.32 -0.95 -8.65
N GLY A 130 -4.07 -1.08 -7.56
CA GLY A 130 -4.00 -2.31 -6.74
C GLY A 130 -5.28 -3.12 -6.77
N LYS A 131 -5.16 -4.44 -6.63
CA LYS A 131 -6.26 -5.43 -6.62
C LYS A 131 -7.11 -5.34 -7.90
N ILE A 132 -6.46 -5.52 -9.05
CA ILE A 132 -7.10 -5.56 -10.36
C ILE A 132 -7.55 -7.00 -10.63
N ASN A 133 -8.86 -7.25 -10.69
CA ASN A 133 -9.38 -8.58 -10.96
C ASN A 133 -9.34 -8.94 -12.46
N ASP A 134 -9.51 -10.22 -12.79
CA ASP A 134 -9.41 -10.73 -14.15
C ASP A 134 -10.46 -10.14 -15.10
N ALA A 135 -11.66 -9.81 -14.61
CA ALA A 135 -12.71 -9.19 -15.42
C ALA A 135 -12.29 -7.79 -15.87
N VAL A 136 -11.70 -7.01 -14.97
CA VAL A 136 -11.15 -5.69 -15.27
C VAL A 136 -9.98 -5.79 -16.24
N ARG A 137 -9.05 -6.75 -16.04
CA ARG A 137 -7.90 -6.99 -16.92
C ARG A 137 -8.35 -7.25 -18.37
N LYS A 138 -9.34 -8.14 -18.56
CA LYS A 138 -9.89 -8.46 -19.89
C LYS A 138 -10.50 -7.24 -20.59
N GLN A 139 -11.25 -6.40 -19.85
CA GLN A 139 -11.84 -5.19 -20.42
C GLN A 139 -10.79 -4.15 -20.83
N LEU A 140 -9.74 -3.98 -20.04
CA LEU A 140 -8.61 -3.09 -20.35
C LEU A 140 -7.84 -3.60 -21.58
N GLU A 141 -7.60 -4.91 -21.67
CA GLU A 141 -6.94 -5.55 -22.81
C GLU A 141 -7.72 -5.36 -24.10
N GLN A 142 -9.05 -5.54 -24.08
CA GLN A 142 -9.92 -5.29 -25.24
C GLN A 142 -9.83 -3.85 -25.74
N LYS A 143 -9.61 -2.90 -24.83
CA LYS A 143 -9.40 -1.48 -25.16
C LYS A 143 -7.92 -1.16 -25.46
N LYS A 144 -7.03 -2.15 -25.50
CA LYS A 144 -5.58 -1.98 -25.68
C LYS A 144 -4.95 -1.06 -24.62
N VAL A 145 -5.48 -1.09 -23.41
CA VAL A 145 -4.91 -0.42 -22.23
C VAL A 145 -4.12 -1.44 -21.44
N LYS A 146 -2.83 -1.20 -21.28
CA LYS A 146 -1.97 -2.03 -20.42
C LYS A 146 -2.38 -1.85 -18.97
N CYS A 147 -2.28 -2.90 -18.15
CA CYS A 147 -2.50 -2.76 -16.72
C CYS A 147 -1.47 -3.52 -15.89
N THR A 148 -1.08 -2.92 -14.76
CA THR A 148 -0.20 -3.54 -13.77
C THR A 148 -0.83 -3.42 -12.38
N ASP A 149 -0.94 -4.56 -11.70
CA ASP A 149 -1.38 -4.58 -10.29
C ASP A 149 -0.17 -4.34 -9.38
N LEU A 150 -0.23 -3.25 -8.63
CA LEU A 150 0.79 -2.89 -7.64
C LEU A 150 0.95 -3.95 -6.54
N LEU A 151 -0.12 -4.70 -6.22
CA LEU A 151 -0.06 -5.74 -5.18
C LEU A 151 0.65 -7.01 -5.66
N ASP A 152 0.86 -7.18 -6.97
CA ASP A 152 1.66 -8.27 -7.53
C ASP A 152 3.17 -7.97 -7.47
N ARG A 153 3.56 -6.74 -7.09
CA ARG A 153 4.95 -6.30 -7.03
C ARG A 153 5.58 -6.65 -5.67
N GLU A 154 6.61 -7.50 -5.70
CA GLU A 154 7.29 -7.97 -4.48
C GLU A 154 7.99 -6.84 -3.73
N GLU A 155 8.66 -5.93 -4.44
CA GLU A 155 9.33 -4.78 -3.82
C GLU A 155 8.34 -3.87 -3.07
N MET A 156 7.15 -3.67 -3.61
CA MET A 156 6.10 -2.92 -2.93
C MET A 156 5.61 -3.66 -1.68
N ALA A 157 5.42 -4.97 -1.78
CA ALA A 157 4.98 -5.78 -0.65
C ALA A 157 6.02 -5.81 0.48
N VAL A 158 7.32 -5.89 0.14
CA VAL A 158 8.43 -5.82 1.11
C VAL A 158 8.46 -4.46 1.80
N LEU A 159 8.41 -3.37 1.04
CA LEU A 159 8.47 -2.02 1.59
C LEU A 159 7.23 -1.67 2.43
N ASN A 160 6.03 -2.08 2.00
CA ASN A 160 4.79 -1.87 2.77
C ASN A 160 4.72 -2.69 4.06
N ALA A 161 5.55 -3.72 4.22
CA ALA A 161 5.64 -4.45 5.47
C ALA A 161 6.18 -3.60 6.63
N VAL A 162 6.98 -2.57 6.34
CA VAL A 162 7.51 -1.65 7.36
C VAL A 162 6.39 -0.83 8.01
N PRO A 163 5.64 0.02 7.29
CA PRO A 163 4.56 0.78 7.90
C PRO A 163 3.41 -0.11 8.42
N THR A 164 3.25 -1.33 7.89
CA THR A 164 2.31 -2.31 8.46
C THR A 164 2.74 -2.75 9.85
N ALA A 165 4.03 -3.07 10.03
CA ALA A 165 4.58 -3.47 11.33
C ALA A 165 4.55 -2.32 12.35
N GLU A 166 4.88 -1.09 11.92
CA GLU A 166 4.76 0.12 12.78
C GLU A 166 3.31 0.36 13.20
N GLY A 167 2.37 0.24 12.27
CA GLY A 167 0.94 0.35 12.58
C GLY A 167 0.45 -0.73 13.54
N ALA A 168 0.96 -1.95 13.43
CA ALA A 168 0.67 -3.02 14.39
C ALA A 168 1.18 -2.69 15.79
N VAL A 169 2.41 -2.18 15.91
CA VAL A 169 2.95 -1.70 17.20
C VAL A 169 2.08 -0.58 17.77
N GLY A 170 1.69 0.39 16.93
CA GLY A 170 0.79 1.47 17.36
C GLY A 170 -0.55 0.95 17.91
N ILE A 171 -1.12 -0.09 17.28
CA ILE A 171 -2.33 -0.75 17.79
C ILE A 171 -2.08 -1.45 19.12
N LEU A 172 -0.98 -2.19 19.25
CA LEU A 172 -0.63 -2.87 20.49
C LEU A 172 -0.47 -1.87 21.65
N LEU A 173 0.19 -0.73 21.43
CA LEU A 173 0.34 0.34 22.42
C LEU A 173 -0.99 0.95 22.86
N GLN A 174 -2.00 0.98 21.98
CA GLN A 174 -3.32 1.53 22.29
C GLN A 174 -4.25 0.52 22.98
N GLU A 175 -4.15 -0.76 22.60
CA GLU A 175 -5.12 -1.78 22.99
C GLU A 175 -4.70 -2.64 24.19
N MET A 176 -3.39 -2.76 24.43
CA MET A 176 -2.87 -3.53 25.55
C MET A 176 -2.92 -2.71 26.85
N PRO A 177 -3.36 -3.29 27.96
CA PRO A 177 -3.44 -2.57 29.26
C PRO A 177 -2.08 -2.44 29.96
N LYS A 178 -1.00 -2.96 29.36
CA LYS A 178 0.38 -2.93 29.92
C LYS A 178 1.39 -2.53 28.85
N THR A 179 2.59 -2.19 29.31
CA THR A 179 3.71 -1.84 28.43
C THR A 179 4.14 -3.00 27.55
N LEU A 180 4.69 -2.72 26.38
CA LEU A 180 5.32 -3.74 25.54
C LEU A 180 6.59 -4.31 26.19
N LEU A 181 7.33 -3.49 26.95
CA LEU A 181 8.49 -3.93 27.70
C LEU A 181 8.12 -5.09 28.63
N GLY A 182 8.79 -6.22 28.46
CA GLY A 182 8.56 -7.44 29.22
C GLY A 182 7.26 -8.18 28.89
N SER A 183 6.47 -7.72 27.93
CA SER A 183 5.28 -8.45 27.43
C SER A 183 5.69 -9.64 26.57
N ARG A 184 4.99 -10.75 26.71
CA ARG A 184 5.13 -11.93 25.84
C ARG A 184 4.25 -11.79 24.62
N ILE A 185 4.86 -11.61 23.45
CA ILE A 185 4.13 -11.36 22.20
C ILE A 185 4.49 -12.44 21.18
N LEU A 186 3.49 -13.14 20.69
CA LEU A 186 3.62 -14.15 19.64
C LEU A 186 3.24 -13.57 18.28
N VAL A 187 4.18 -13.57 17.35
CA VAL A 187 3.95 -13.24 15.95
C VAL A 187 3.73 -14.51 15.16
N VAL A 188 2.54 -14.72 14.63
CA VAL A 188 2.18 -15.88 13.80
C VAL A 188 2.45 -15.56 12.34
N GLY A 189 3.46 -16.25 11.76
CA GLY A 189 4.00 -15.99 10.44
C GLY A 189 5.33 -15.21 10.48
N TYR A 190 6.33 -15.70 9.73
CA TYR A 190 7.65 -15.06 9.63
C TYR A 190 7.97 -14.65 8.19
N GLY A 191 6.95 -14.07 7.53
CA GLY A 191 7.06 -13.45 6.21
C GLY A 191 7.55 -12.00 6.31
N ARG A 192 7.28 -11.21 5.26
CA ARG A 192 7.68 -9.79 5.16
C ARG A 192 7.26 -8.96 6.37
N ILE A 193 5.98 -9.05 6.78
CA ILE A 193 5.45 -8.32 7.96
C ILE A 193 6.04 -8.92 9.24
N GLY A 194 6.00 -10.24 9.41
CA GLY A 194 6.48 -10.89 10.64
C GLY A 194 7.93 -10.58 10.95
N LYS A 195 8.83 -10.58 9.95
CA LYS A 195 10.24 -10.22 10.10
C LYS A 195 10.46 -8.78 10.59
N ASN A 196 9.69 -7.82 10.08
CA ASN A 196 9.78 -6.44 10.53
C ASN A 196 9.18 -6.27 11.93
N LEU A 197 8.02 -6.88 12.17
CA LEU A 197 7.30 -6.76 13.44
C LEU A 197 8.08 -7.35 14.61
N THR A 198 8.68 -8.53 14.44
CA THR A 198 9.51 -9.17 15.51
C THR A 198 10.67 -8.27 15.91
N LYS A 199 11.35 -7.62 14.95
CA LYS A 199 12.44 -6.69 15.23
C LYS A 199 11.96 -5.45 15.99
N LEU A 200 10.83 -4.87 15.57
CA LEU A 200 10.26 -3.70 16.25
C LEU A 200 9.86 -4.03 17.67
N LEU A 201 9.12 -5.12 17.88
CA LEU A 201 8.68 -5.55 19.22
C LEU A 201 9.87 -5.84 20.15
N HIS A 202 10.91 -6.49 19.62
CA HIS A 202 12.14 -6.71 20.37
C HIS A 202 12.82 -5.39 20.75
N GLY A 203 12.85 -4.40 19.84
CA GLY A 203 13.35 -3.04 20.12
C GLY A 203 12.57 -2.31 21.23
N PHE A 204 11.30 -2.63 21.43
CA PHE A 204 10.49 -2.17 22.56
C PHE A 204 10.72 -2.96 23.85
N GLY A 205 11.62 -3.96 23.84
CA GLY A 205 11.91 -4.79 24.99
C GLY A 205 10.86 -5.87 25.28
N ALA A 206 10.03 -6.23 24.31
CA ALA A 206 9.11 -7.34 24.42
C ALA A 206 9.86 -8.70 24.33
N GLU A 207 9.35 -9.70 25.01
CA GLU A 207 9.74 -11.09 24.84
C GLU A 207 9.03 -11.65 23.61
N VAL A 208 9.77 -11.73 22.48
CA VAL A 208 9.18 -12.04 21.17
C VAL A 208 9.27 -13.52 20.86
N TRP A 209 8.11 -14.09 20.56
CA TRP A 209 7.94 -15.42 20.01
C TRP A 209 7.51 -15.32 18.55
N ALA A 210 8.03 -16.18 17.67
CA ALA A 210 7.65 -16.14 16.26
C ALA A 210 7.35 -17.54 15.73
N ALA A 211 6.16 -17.71 15.15
CA ALA A 211 5.73 -18.99 14.59
C ALA A 211 5.99 -19.07 13.09
N ALA A 212 6.63 -20.16 12.65
CA ALA A 212 6.91 -20.40 11.24
C ALA A 212 6.70 -21.87 10.85
N ARG A 213 6.48 -22.11 9.55
CA ARG A 213 6.33 -23.47 8.99
C ARG A 213 7.66 -24.07 8.54
N LYS A 214 8.53 -23.26 7.94
CA LYS A 214 9.80 -23.71 7.35
C LYS A 214 10.87 -23.76 8.42
N TYR A 215 11.64 -24.84 8.44
CA TYR A 215 12.80 -24.97 9.33
C TYR A 215 13.85 -23.87 9.10
N SER A 216 14.01 -23.39 7.87
CA SER A 216 14.87 -22.25 7.57
C SER A 216 14.42 -20.97 8.29
N ASP A 217 13.11 -20.71 8.34
CA ASP A 217 12.58 -19.54 9.06
C ASP A 217 12.72 -19.73 10.58
N ILE A 218 12.53 -20.95 11.09
CA ILE A 218 12.78 -21.31 12.51
C ILE A 218 14.25 -21.00 12.88
N ALA A 219 15.21 -21.44 12.06
CA ALA A 219 16.63 -21.16 12.29
C ALA A 219 16.93 -19.64 12.24
N TRP A 220 16.30 -18.89 11.33
CA TRP A 220 16.44 -17.44 11.29
C TRP A 220 15.86 -16.74 12.52
N ILE A 221 14.70 -17.20 13.04
CA ILE A 221 14.10 -16.68 14.27
C ILE A 221 15.07 -16.85 15.43
N GLU A 222 15.64 -18.05 15.59
CA GLU A 222 16.60 -18.38 16.64
C GLU A 222 17.89 -17.57 16.51
N ALA A 223 18.46 -17.49 15.29
CA ALA A 223 19.70 -16.76 15.02
C ALA A 223 19.57 -15.24 15.29
N GLN A 224 18.35 -14.69 15.25
CA GLN A 224 18.07 -13.31 15.60
C GLN A 224 17.72 -13.08 17.08
N GLY A 225 17.80 -14.11 17.91
CA GLY A 225 17.54 -14.04 19.36
C GLY A 225 16.05 -14.06 19.72
N PHE A 226 15.17 -14.40 18.79
CA PHE A 226 13.73 -14.57 19.07
C PHE A 226 13.44 -16.02 19.45
N LYS A 227 12.30 -16.26 20.10
CA LYS A 227 11.89 -17.61 20.50
C LYS A 227 11.12 -18.29 19.36
N PRO A 228 11.65 -19.35 18.73
CA PRO A 228 10.99 -20.00 17.62
C PRO A 228 9.83 -20.89 18.07
N VAL A 229 8.74 -20.86 17.30
CA VAL A 229 7.58 -21.72 17.48
C VAL A 229 7.31 -22.47 16.17
N PRO A 230 7.43 -23.80 16.14
CA PRO A 230 6.97 -24.55 14.99
C PRO A 230 5.45 -24.39 14.83
N MET A 231 4.98 -24.03 13.63
CA MET A 231 3.57 -23.70 13.39
C MET A 231 2.60 -24.81 13.82
N HIS A 232 2.98 -26.08 13.64
CA HIS A 232 2.17 -27.24 14.05
C HIS A 232 2.08 -27.42 15.57
N GLN A 233 2.89 -26.69 16.35
CA GLN A 233 2.87 -26.70 17.81
C GLN A 233 2.26 -25.42 18.41
N LEU A 234 1.68 -24.54 17.59
CA LEU A 234 1.17 -23.22 18.00
C LEU A 234 0.31 -23.30 19.28
N ALA A 235 -0.57 -24.33 19.36
CA ALA A 235 -1.46 -24.56 20.49
C ALA A 235 -0.75 -24.75 21.86
N ARG A 236 0.55 -25.06 21.88
CA ARG A 236 1.32 -25.25 23.12
C ARG A 236 1.84 -23.94 23.71
N TYR A 237 1.85 -22.88 22.91
CA TYR A 237 2.50 -21.62 23.27
C TYR A 237 1.54 -20.46 23.50
N VAL A 238 0.28 -20.58 23.03
CA VAL A 238 -0.67 -19.45 23.04
C VAL A 238 -1.18 -19.08 24.44
N SER A 239 -1.15 -20.02 25.40
CA SER A 239 -1.71 -19.82 26.74
C SER A 239 -1.02 -18.75 27.58
N ASP A 240 0.26 -18.49 27.32
CA ASP A 240 1.08 -17.58 28.13
C ASP A 240 1.34 -16.22 27.47
N MET A 241 0.70 -15.97 26.33
CA MET A 241 0.90 -14.74 25.58
C MET A 241 0.04 -13.60 26.10
N ASP A 242 0.61 -12.41 26.12
CA ASP A 242 -0.09 -11.16 26.42
C ASP A 242 -0.75 -10.60 25.16
N ALA A 243 -0.12 -10.83 24.00
CA ALA A 243 -0.70 -10.55 22.69
C ALA A 243 -0.26 -11.59 21.65
N ILE A 244 -1.14 -11.81 20.68
CA ILE A 244 -0.86 -12.65 19.51
C ILE A 244 -1.15 -11.82 18.26
N VAL A 245 -0.16 -11.71 17.36
CA VAL A 245 -0.31 -10.96 16.11
C VAL A 245 -0.23 -11.92 14.94
N ASN A 246 -1.34 -12.13 14.24
CA ASN A 246 -1.38 -12.98 13.05
C ASN A 246 -1.03 -12.17 11.79
N THR A 247 -0.17 -12.77 10.95
CA THR A 247 0.20 -12.24 9.63
C THR A 247 -0.10 -13.21 8.48
N VAL A 248 -0.72 -14.36 8.80
CA VAL A 248 -0.96 -15.47 7.86
C VAL A 248 -2.38 -15.35 7.29
N PRO A 249 -2.55 -15.22 5.95
CA PRO A 249 -3.86 -14.98 5.32
C PRO A 249 -4.65 -16.26 5.05
N VAL A 250 -4.56 -17.24 5.96
CA VAL A 250 -5.36 -18.47 5.94
C VAL A 250 -5.78 -18.79 7.38
N PRO A 251 -6.92 -19.48 7.60
CA PRO A 251 -7.38 -19.81 8.93
C PRO A 251 -6.30 -20.61 9.71
N ILE A 252 -5.70 -19.97 10.70
CA ILE A 252 -4.63 -20.54 11.55
C ILE A 252 -4.97 -20.43 13.03
N ILE A 253 -5.65 -19.37 13.45
CA ILE A 253 -6.14 -19.21 14.81
C ILE A 253 -7.60 -19.71 14.83
N THR A 254 -7.71 -21.03 14.83
CA THR A 254 -8.97 -21.78 14.81
C THR A 254 -9.49 -22.01 16.21
N ARG A 255 -10.68 -22.59 16.34
CA ARG A 255 -11.35 -22.78 17.62
C ARG A 255 -10.54 -23.54 18.66
N ASP A 256 -9.83 -24.59 18.24
CA ASP A 256 -8.93 -25.40 19.07
C ASP A 256 -7.71 -24.62 19.60
N ILE A 257 -7.28 -23.59 18.90
CA ILE A 257 -6.26 -22.63 19.35
C ILE A 257 -6.87 -21.62 20.31
N LEU A 258 -8.05 -21.06 19.95
CA LEU A 258 -8.74 -20.05 20.75
C LEU A 258 -9.10 -20.53 22.15
N GLU A 259 -9.52 -21.80 22.30
CA GLU A 259 -9.81 -22.43 23.60
C GLU A 259 -8.64 -22.36 24.59
N LYS A 260 -7.41 -22.23 24.10
CA LYS A 260 -6.19 -22.19 24.92
C LYS A 260 -5.67 -20.78 25.17
N ILE A 261 -6.26 -19.78 24.51
CA ILE A 261 -5.87 -18.39 24.68
C ILE A 261 -6.59 -17.80 25.90
N ARG A 262 -5.85 -17.08 26.74
CA ARG A 262 -6.45 -16.38 27.90
C ARG A 262 -7.32 -15.21 27.44
N THR A 263 -8.41 -14.96 28.13
CA THR A 263 -9.36 -13.87 27.81
C THR A 263 -8.74 -12.47 27.88
N ASN A 264 -7.64 -12.29 28.64
CA ASN A 264 -6.89 -11.05 28.73
C ASN A 264 -5.78 -10.93 27.67
N CYS A 265 -5.58 -11.91 26.80
CA CYS A 265 -4.69 -11.84 25.66
C CYS A 265 -5.32 -11.01 24.54
N PHE A 266 -4.58 -10.05 24.00
CA PHE A 266 -5.03 -9.26 22.86
C PHE A 266 -4.65 -9.95 21.54
N LEU A 267 -5.64 -10.17 20.67
CA LEU A 267 -5.44 -10.81 19.37
C LEU A 267 -5.56 -9.77 18.26
N LEU A 268 -4.48 -9.63 17.47
CA LEU A 268 -4.42 -8.71 16.33
C LEU A 268 -4.26 -9.51 15.03
N ASP A 269 -5.17 -9.35 14.08
CA ASP A 269 -5.05 -9.93 12.75
C ASP A 269 -4.63 -8.86 11.72
N LEU A 270 -3.46 -9.05 11.10
CA LEU A 270 -2.90 -8.20 10.05
C LEU A 270 -3.08 -8.82 8.65
N ALA A 271 -3.59 -10.05 8.60
CA ALA A 271 -3.71 -10.78 7.36
C ALA A 271 -4.77 -10.13 6.45
N SER A 272 -4.51 -10.16 5.14
CA SER A 272 -5.51 -9.78 4.14
C SER A 272 -6.73 -10.69 4.19
N SER A 273 -7.85 -10.21 3.64
CA SER A 273 -9.08 -11.01 3.56
C SER A 273 -8.81 -12.39 2.94
N PRO A 274 -9.35 -13.46 3.51
CA PRO A 274 -10.39 -13.53 4.55
C PRO A 274 -9.90 -13.40 6.00
N GLY A 275 -8.62 -13.15 6.25
CA GLY A 275 -8.03 -13.15 7.58
C GLY A 275 -7.56 -14.55 8.00
N GLY A 276 -6.93 -14.62 9.18
CA GLY A 276 -6.41 -15.88 9.71
C GLY A 276 -7.00 -16.29 11.07
N VAL A 277 -8.02 -15.56 11.56
CA VAL A 277 -8.63 -15.76 12.87
C VAL A 277 -10.10 -16.16 12.71
N ASP A 278 -10.57 -17.11 13.48
CA ASP A 278 -12.02 -17.35 13.67
C ASP A 278 -12.57 -16.26 14.59
N PHE A 279 -13.05 -15.17 14.00
CA PHE A 279 -13.60 -14.00 14.72
C PHE A 279 -14.82 -14.37 15.57
N LYS A 280 -15.69 -15.25 15.07
CA LYS A 280 -16.90 -15.69 15.81
C LYS A 280 -16.50 -16.56 17.00
N GLY A 281 -15.52 -17.43 16.82
CA GLY A 281 -14.95 -18.22 17.89
C GLY A 281 -14.31 -17.34 18.95
N ALA A 282 -13.52 -16.34 18.56
CA ALA A 282 -12.87 -15.42 19.48
C ALA A 282 -13.89 -14.64 20.33
N GLU A 283 -14.97 -14.14 19.72
CA GLU A 283 -16.07 -13.49 20.42
C GLU A 283 -16.74 -14.44 21.44
N ALA A 284 -17.02 -15.68 21.04
CA ALA A 284 -17.63 -16.69 21.90
C ALA A 284 -16.77 -17.04 23.12
N TYR A 285 -15.44 -16.96 23.01
CA TYR A 285 -14.49 -17.17 24.11
C TYR A 285 -14.16 -15.88 24.88
N GLY A 286 -14.77 -14.75 24.55
CA GLY A 286 -14.51 -13.46 25.19
C GLY A 286 -13.10 -12.91 24.93
N ILE A 287 -12.44 -13.32 23.84
CA ILE A 287 -11.12 -12.87 23.46
C ILE A 287 -11.26 -11.58 22.64
N LYS A 288 -10.59 -10.52 23.10
CA LYS A 288 -10.55 -9.26 22.36
C LYS A 288 -9.73 -9.42 21.08
N VAL A 289 -10.36 -9.27 19.92
CA VAL A 289 -9.71 -9.36 18.61
C VAL A 289 -9.92 -8.09 17.79
N ARG A 290 -8.86 -7.67 17.09
CA ARG A 290 -8.92 -6.57 16.12
C ARG A 290 -8.35 -7.02 14.77
N TRP A 291 -9.14 -6.83 13.71
CA TRP A 291 -8.67 -7.03 12.34
C TRP A 291 -8.24 -5.69 11.74
N ALA A 292 -6.95 -5.56 11.42
CA ALA A 292 -6.36 -4.30 10.99
C ALA A 292 -5.89 -4.37 9.54
N LEU A 293 -6.70 -3.84 8.65
CA LEU A 293 -6.42 -3.77 7.21
C LEU A 293 -5.93 -2.40 6.78
N SER A 294 -5.15 -2.36 5.68
CA SER A 294 -4.69 -1.14 5.01
C SER A 294 -3.87 -0.21 5.90
N LEU A 295 -3.09 -0.75 6.83
CA LEU A 295 -2.27 0.02 7.77
C LEU A 295 -1.33 1.03 7.10
N PRO A 296 -0.59 0.72 6.01
CA PRO A 296 0.31 1.69 5.38
C PRO A 296 -0.38 3.01 5.04
N GLY A 297 -1.58 2.95 4.47
CA GLY A 297 -2.35 4.15 4.12
C GLY A 297 -2.91 4.92 5.31
N LYS A 298 -3.11 4.24 6.45
CA LYS A 298 -3.67 4.83 7.68
C LYS A 298 -2.60 5.48 8.57
N VAL A 299 -1.44 4.85 8.71
CA VAL A 299 -0.43 5.26 9.69
C VAL A 299 0.71 6.05 9.08
N ALA A 300 1.07 5.77 7.82
CA ALA A 300 2.18 6.42 7.13
C ALA A 300 1.87 6.68 5.64
N PRO A 301 0.82 7.47 5.32
CA PRO A 301 0.37 7.66 3.93
C PRO A 301 1.43 8.34 3.04
N LEU A 302 2.30 9.18 3.58
CA LEU A 302 3.42 9.78 2.84
C LEU A 302 4.43 8.70 2.41
N THR A 303 4.88 7.87 3.35
CA THR A 303 5.80 6.75 3.08
C THR A 303 5.16 5.78 2.08
N ALA A 304 3.89 5.43 2.28
CA ALA A 304 3.18 4.55 1.36
C ALA A 304 3.00 5.15 -0.04
N GLY A 305 2.82 6.47 -0.15
CA GLY A 305 2.81 7.20 -1.42
C GLY A 305 4.18 7.18 -2.12
N ASP A 306 5.28 7.30 -1.37
CA ASP A 306 6.64 7.17 -1.90
C ASP A 306 6.95 5.74 -2.38
N ILE A 307 6.50 4.73 -1.64
CA ILE A 307 6.61 3.33 -2.06
C ILE A 307 5.89 3.11 -3.40
N ILE A 308 4.67 3.63 -3.56
CA ILE A 308 3.93 3.57 -4.83
C ILE A 308 4.72 4.28 -5.94
N ARG A 309 5.24 5.48 -5.70
CA ARG A 309 6.05 6.24 -6.66
C ARG A 309 7.26 5.43 -7.16
N ARG A 310 8.02 4.88 -6.24
CA ARG A 310 9.20 4.05 -6.55
C ARG A 310 8.82 2.82 -7.35
N THR A 311 7.75 2.13 -6.96
CA THR A 311 7.25 0.96 -7.69
C THR A 311 6.80 1.33 -9.10
N ILE A 312 6.10 2.46 -9.28
CA ILE A 312 5.72 2.95 -10.61
C ILE A 312 6.96 3.22 -11.47
N TYR A 313 7.98 3.85 -10.91
CA TYR A 313 9.21 4.13 -11.65
C TYR A 313 9.93 2.84 -12.05
N ASN A 314 10.01 1.84 -11.18
CA ASN A 314 10.56 0.53 -11.52
C ASN A 314 9.79 -0.12 -12.69
N ILE A 315 8.45 -0.08 -12.66
CA ILE A 315 7.61 -0.62 -13.75
C ILE A 315 7.91 0.10 -15.07
N LEU A 316 7.97 1.42 -15.06
CA LEU A 316 8.21 2.21 -16.27
C LEU A 316 9.65 2.05 -16.80
N GLU A 317 10.63 1.83 -15.92
CA GLU A 317 12.02 1.52 -16.27
C GLU A 317 12.12 0.13 -16.93
N GLU A 318 11.51 -0.89 -16.35
CA GLU A 318 11.44 -2.26 -16.91
C GLU A 318 10.79 -2.28 -18.32
N GLU A 319 9.91 -1.33 -18.60
CA GLU A 319 9.24 -1.19 -19.89
C GLU A 319 10.01 -0.34 -20.89
N GLY A 320 11.19 0.16 -20.54
CA GLY A 320 11.98 1.05 -21.40
C GLY A 320 11.33 2.42 -21.62
N VAL A 321 10.35 2.80 -20.78
CA VAL A 321 9.67 4.11 -20.86
C VAL A 321 10.57 5.23 -20.37
N PHE A 322 11.51 4.93 -19.47
CA PHE A 322 12.62 5.79 -19.08
C PHE A 322 13.89 5.23 -19.70
N CYS A 323 14.40 5.88 -20.73
CA CYS A 323 15.72 5.53 -21.26
C CYS A 323 16.78 5.92 -20.25
N HIS A 324 17.62 4.97 -19.84
CA HIS A 324 18.94 5.27 -19.32
C HIS A 324 19.79 5.71 -20.50
N ASP A 325 20.19 6.98 -20.56
CA ASP A 325 21.37 7.33 -21.33
C ASP A 325 22.56 6.59 -20.67
N SER A 326 23.00 5.51 -21.33
CA SER A 326 24.18 4.72 -20.97
C SER A 326 25.45 5.54 -21.14
#